data_c09777c69d68ac1b0f0ab713ff3123c1
#
_entry.id   c09777c69d68ac1b0f0ab713ff3123c1
#
_cell.length_a   1.000
_cell.length_b   1.000
_cell.length_c   1.000
_cell.angle_alpha   90.00
_cell.angle_beta   90.00
_cell.angle_gamma   90.00
#
_symmetry.space_group_name_H-M   'P 1'
#
loop_
_entity.id
_entity.type
_entity.pdbx_description
1 polymer ?
#
loop_
_entity_poly.entity_id
_entity_poly.type
_entity_poly.pdbx_seq_one_letter_code
_entity_poly.pdbx_strand_id
1 'polypeptide(L)'
;MPDPADLGLLQASALLRSRSLSSAELTEACLRRIDELNGGEPSFDGAPDAINAWVRLYPDLAREHARAADERLAREGESAPLVCGIPLGLKDLYGVAGLPLTASSRVLEGNVATEDAVAWQRLRDAGMVPLGHTHTHEFAAGGTTDQVGNPRALDRVAGGSSGGSAAALAARMVPVALGSDTCGSLRIPAACCGVSSIKPTHGRVPIGGVLPLAPSLDHVGPMARTLADCSALLAALAEGGPETSALMPPPVAMGELPLSARPGPRPLDGLTIALTERPAAAELQDEVAAAYDSARRACEELGARVVELSSPWTFDWNDLLVVLMADAWSLHSQFAGKHELYRPAIAEFVEIAKSFTDAQAYMGAQARRAEGTALWEEWFGANGVDCVLEPTLPIVPYERGPGYDRGHAGGPGDPMIALTALWDMTGMPVATIPAQWNVGISLIAPRGREAELIRIGIDLQEHSLRPPTSDLRPTQV
;
A
#
# COMPACT_ATOMS: atom_id res chain seq x y z
N MET A 1 11.29 22.56 -18.47
CA MET A 1 10.33 21.98 -17.51
C MET A 1 11.03 20.80 -16.81
N PRO A 2 10.69 20.47 -15.55
CA PRO A 2 11.18 19.23 -14.98
C PRO A 2 10.76 18.03 -15.85
N ASP A 3 11.44 16.89 -15.71
CA ASP A 3 11.05 15.66 -16.42
C ASP A 3 9.60 15.30 -16.01
N PRO A 4 8.67 15.07 -16.96
CA PRO A 4 7.30 14.70 -16.62
C PRO A 4 7.18 13.47 -15.69
N ALA A 5 8.12 12.53 -15.73
CA ALA A 5 8.16 11.37 -14.81
C ALA A 5 8.36 11.79 -13.33
N ASP A 6 8.88 12.99 -13.05
CA ASP A 6 9.04 13.49 -11.69
C ASP A 6 7.74 14.02 -11.07
N LEU A 7 6.71 14.27 -11.87
CA LEU A 7 5.43 14.81 -11.41
C LEU A 7 4.67 13.80 -10.55
N GLY A 8 4.03 14.27 -9.47
CA GLY A 8 2.99 13.55 -8.75
C GLY A 8 1.65 13.61 -9.49
N LEU A 9 0.65 12.87 -9.01
CA LEU A 9 -0.68 12.81 -9.63
C LEU A 9 -1.29 14.20 -9.77
N LEU A 10 -1.36 14.97 -8.68
CA LEU A 10 -2.02 16.28 -8.66
C LEU A 10 -1.31 17.30 -9.56
N GLN A 11 0.02 17.29 -9.57
CA GLN A 11 0.82 18.14 -10.44
C GLN A 11 0.62 17.79 -11.92
N ALA A 12 0.68 16.50 -12.24
CA ALA A 12 0.44 16.00 -13.59
C ALA A 12 -0.99 16.33 -14.05
N SER A 13 -2.00 16.07 -13.21
CA SER A 13 -3.39 16.40 -13.51
C SER A 13 -3.61 17.88 -13.84
N ALA A 14 -2.98 18.80 -13.11
CA ALA A 14 -3.07 20.23 -13.39
C ALA A 14 -2.49 20.58 -14.76
N LEU A 15 -1.35 19.99 -15.14
CA LEU A 15 -0.72 20.23 -16.44
C LEU A 15 -1.50 19.59 -17.60
N LEU A 16 -2.06 18.39 -17.39
CA LEU A 16 -2.92 17.72 -18.37
C LEU A 16 -4.19 18.54 -18.66
N ARG A 17 -4.86 19.03 -17.61
CA ARG A 17 -6.08 19.86 -17.72
C ARG A 17 -5.81 21.20 -18.40
N SER A 18 -4.68 21.85 -18.09
CA SER A 18 -4.25 23.07 -18.78
C SER A 18 -3.71 22.83 -20.19
N ARG A 19 -3.57 21.56 -20.62
CA ARG A 19 -2.95 21.15 -21.88
C ARG A 19 -1.50 21.61 -22.04
N SER A 20 -0.81 21.85 -20.95
CA SER A 20 0.63 22.15 -20.91
C SER A 20 1.47 20.86 -20.99
N LEU A 21 0.85 19.72 -20.82
CA LEU A 21 1.37 18.37 -20.96
C LEU A 21 0.26 17.49 -21.53
N SER A 22 0.58 16.51 -22.38
CA SER A 22 -0.33 15.46 -22.79
C SER A 22 -0.13 14.19 -21.99
N SER A 23 -1.17 13.34 -21.90
CA SER A 23 -1.07 12.02 -21.30
C SER A 23 -0.07 11.13 -22.06
N ALA A 24 -0.01 11.26 -23.38
CA ALA A 24 0.97 10.59 -24.21
C ALA A 24 2.41 10.96 -23.83
N GLU A 25 2.72 12.26 -23.66
CA GLU A 25 4.06 12.72 -23.23
C GLU A 25 4.42 12.23 -21.83
N LEU A 26 3.47 12.25 -20.89
CA LEU A 26 3.68 11.75 -19.52
C LEU A 26 3.92 10.23 -19.53
N THR A 27 3.16 9.48 -20.31
CA THR A 27 3.30 8.03 -20.47
C THR A 27 4.66 7.66 -21.04
N GLU A 28 5.11 8.33 -22.11
CA GLU A 28 6.42 8.09 -22.70
C GLU A 28 7.57 8.47 -21.72
N ALA A 29 7.40 9.51 -20.92
CA ALA A 29 8.38 9.85 -19.90
C ALA A 29 8.49 8.76 -18.83
N CYS A 30 7.37 8.19 -18.38
CA CYS A 30 7.36 7.06 -17.44
C CYS A 30 8.00 5.81 -18.05
N LEU A 31 7.63 5.43 -19.28
CA LEU A 31 8.20 4.25 -19.97
C LEU A 31 9.72 4.39 -20.14
N ARG A 32 10.19 5.55 -20.56
CA ARG A 32 11.63 5.84 -20.65
C ARG A 32 12.33 5.72 -19.29
N ARG A 33 11.74 6.26 -18.21
CA ARG A 33 12.28 6.16 -16.85
C ARG A 33 12.34 4.72 -16.36
N ILE A 34 11.37 3.88 -16.74
CA ILE A 34 11.38 2.44 -16.44
C ILE A 34 12.56 1.76 -17.16
N ASP A 35 12.76 2.04 -18.44
CA ASP A 35 13.88 1.50 -19.23
C ASP A 35 15.25 1.88 -18.62
N GLU A 36 15.38 3.13 -18.17
CA GLU A 36 16.62 3.65 -17.56
C GLU A 36 16.94 3.03 -16.19
N LEU A 37 15.94 2.76 -15.34
CA LEU A 37 16.15 2.48 -13.92
C LEU A 37 15.73 1.09 -13.45
N ASN A 38 14.88 0.36 -14.20
CA ASN A 38 14.41 -0.96 -13.76
C ASN A 38 15.54 -2.00 -13.63
N GLY A 39 16.64 -1.80 -14.33
CA GLY A 39 17.79 -2.71 -14.33
C GLY A 39 17.67 -3.85 -15.32
N GLY A 40 17.03 -3.59 -16.46
CA GLY A 40 16.80 -4.52 -17.57
C GLY A 40 15.32 -4.83 -17.80
N GLU A 41 15.07 -5.77 -18.72
CA GLU A 41 13.71 -6.22 -19.05
C GLU A 41 13.02 -6.81 -17.81
N PRO A 42 11.70 -6.55 -17.65
CA PRO A 42 10.94 -7.14 -16.55
C PRO A 42 11.05 -8.66 -16.50
N SER A 43 11.32 -9.22 -15.32
CA SER A 43 11.52 -10.66 -15.15
C SER A 43 11.03 -11.15 -13.80
N PHE A 44 10.72 -12.45 -13.65
CA PHE A 44 10.25 -13.03 -12.41
C PHE A 44 11.27 -12.96 -11.25
N ASP A 45 12.55 -13.08 -11.55
CA ASP A 45 13.57 -13.25 -10.53
C ASP A 45 14.39 -11.97 -10.27
N GLY A 46 14.57 -11.12 -11.31
CA GLY A 46 15.41 -9.94 -11.24
C GLY A 46 16.90 -10.25 -11.10
N ALA A 47 17.74 -9.24 -11.25
CA ALA A 47 19.16 -9.31 -10.93
C ALA A 47 19.43 -8.71 -9.54
N PRO A 48 20.47 -9.16 -8.80
CA PRO A 48 20.77 -8.65 -7.46
C PRO A 48 21.01 -7.15 -7.40
N ASP A 49 21.53 -6.55 -8.48
CA ASP A 49 21.86 -5.14 -8.65
C ASP A 49 20.77 -4.34 -9.38
N ALA A 50 19.62 -4.96 -9.64
CA ALA A 50 18.48 -4.33 -10.31
C ALA A 50 17.38 -3.93 -9.32
N ILE A 51 16.63 -2.88 -9.67
CA ILE A 51 15.39 -2.53 -8.98
C ILE A 51 14.33 -3.59 -9.27
N ASN A 52 14.17 -3.98 -10.53
CA ASN A 52 13.20 -4.99 -11.00
C ASN A 52 11.79 -4.78 -10.41
N ALA A 53 11.29 -3.55 -10.49
CA ALA A 53 9.98 -3.20 -9.92
C ALA A 53 8.79 -3.83 -10.69
N TRP A 54 8.99 -4.12 -11.99
CA TRP A 54 7.94 -4.55 -12.90
C TRP A 54 8.09 -6.03 -13.28
N VAL A 55 6.99 -6.78 -13.19
CA VAL A 55 6.95 -8.16 -13.70
C VAL A 55 6.57 -8.19 -15.19
N ARG A 56 5.80 -7.20 -15.64
CA ARG A 56 5.41 -7.00 -17.04
C ARG A 56 5.06 -5.55 -17.33
N LEU A 57 5.32 -5.13 -18.55
CA LEU A 57 4.91 -3.83 -19.09
C LEU A 57 3.98 -4.04 -20.27
N TYR A 58 3.11 -3.06 -20.50
CA TYR A 58 2.14 -3.04 -21.60
C TYR A 58 2.22 -1.72 -22.40
N PRO A 59 3.37 -1.42 -23.06
CA PRO A 59 3.61 -0.10 -23.65
C PRO A 59 2.58 0.31 -24.70
N ASP A 60 2.14 -0.64 -25.55
CA ASP A 60 1.17 -0.35 -26.62
C ASP A 60 -0.22 -0.04 -26.04
N LEU A 61 -0.67 -0.82 -25.05
CA LEU A 61 -1.91 -0.57 -24.32
C LEU A 61 -1.86 0.77 -23.59
N ALA A 62 -0.73 1.08 -22.95
CA ALA A 62 -0.53 2.37 -22.27
C ALA A 62 -0.63 3.55 -23.25
N ARG A 63 -0.02 3.45 -24.43
CA ARG A 63 -0.12 4.46 -25.49
C ARG A 63 -1.53 4.63 -26.02
N GLU A 64 -2.29 3.54 -26.15
CA GLU A 64 -3.69 3.57 -26.55
C GLU A 64 -4.55 4.31 -25.53
N HIS A 65 -4.45 3.94 -24.24
CA HIS A 65 -5.15 4.61 -23.14
C HIS A 65 -4.76 6.07 -23.01
N ALA A 66 -3.49 6.41 -23.16
CA ALA A 66 -3.00 7.79 -23.09
C ALA A 66 -3.63 8.67 -24.19
N ARG A 67 -3.69 8.18 -25.42
CA ARG A 67 -4.36 8.90 -26.52
C ARG A 67 -5.86 9.09 -26.26
N ALA A 68 -6.55 8.05 -25.80
CA ALA A 68 -7.97 8.12 -25.44
C ALA A 68 -8.20 9.14 -24.30
N ALA A 69 -7.30 9.20 -23.33
CA ALA A 69 -7.36 10.18 -22.25
C ALA A 69 -7.13 11.62 -22.75
N ASP A 70 -6.17 11.84 -23.67
CA ASP A 70 -5.96 13.15 -24.29
C ASP A 70 -7.19 13.64 -25.06
N GLU A 71 -7.85 12.75 -25.82
CA GLU A 71 -9.12 13.03 -26.50
C GLU A 71 -10.25 13.38 -25.52
N ARG A 72 -10.32 12.64 -24.39
CA ARG A 72 -11.30 12.90 -23.33
C ARG A 72 -11.06 14.26 -22.67
N LEU A 73 -9.81 14.56 -22.28
CA LEU A 73 -9.44 15.84 -21.71
C LEU A 73 -9.71 17.00 -22.67
N ALA A 74 -9.50 16.79 -23.98
CA ALA A 74 -9.80 17.78 -25.00
C ALA A 74 -11.32 18.08 -25.10
N ARG A 75 -12.14 17.08 -24.91
CA ARG A 75 -13.61 17.18 -25.02
C ARG A 75 -14.25 17.66 -23.72
N GLU A 76 -13.82 17.17 -22.58
CA GLU A 76 -14.44 17.39 -21.27
C GLU A 76 -13.78 18.51 -20.44
N GLY A 77 -12.51 18.83 -20.70
CA GLY A 77 -11.78 19.89 -19.98
C GLY A 77 -11.79 19.65 -18.45
N GLU A 78 -12.19 20.67 -17.70
CA GLU A 78 -12.25 20.61 -16.24
C GLU A 78 -13.28 19.59 -15.67
N SER A 79 -14.23 19.12 -16.48
CA SER A 79 -15.20 18.11 -16.04
C SER A 79 -14.68 16.66 -16.13
N ALA A 80 -13.53 16.43 -16.78
CA ALA A 80 -12.90 15.12 -16.79
C ALA A 80 -12.50 14.68 -15.36
N PRO A 81 -12.50 13.38 -15.04
CA PRO A 81 -12.01 12.91 -13.75
C PRO A 81 -10.59 13.40 -13.43
N LEU A 82 -10.32 13.68 -12.14
CA LEU A 82 -9.01 14.21 -11.70
C LEU A 82 -7.84 13.29 -12.08
N VAL A 83 -8.07 11.99 -12.13
CA VAL A 83 -7.08 10.96 -12.45
C VAL A 83 -6.97 10.65 -13.96
N CYS A 84 -7.76 11.30 -14.81
CA CYS A 84 -7.76 11.06 -16.26
C CYS A 84 -6.40 11.36 -16.88
N GLY A 85 -5.84 10.41 -17.63
CA GLY A 85 -4.55 10.52 -18.31
C GLY A 85 -3.33 10.25 -17.42
N ILE A 86 -3.52 9.88 -16.16
CA ILE A 86 -2.42 9.59 -15.24
C ILE A 86 -1.96 8.14 -15.38
N PRO A 87 -0.64 7.89 -15.61
CA PRO A 87 -0.05 6.56 -15.61
C PRO A 87 -0.13 5.87 -14.25
N LEU A 88 -0.40 4.55 -14.26
CA LEU A 88 -0.62 3.73 -13.08
C LEU A 88 0.16 2.42 -13.15
N GLY A 89 0.81 2.03 -12.03
CA GLY A 89 1.32 0.69 -11.79
C GLY A 89 0.29 -0.16 -11.04
N LEU A 90 0.00 -1.36 -11.53
CA LEU A 90 -0.89 -2.32 -10.88
C LEU A 90 -0.05 -3.42 -10.23
N LYS A 91 -0.28 -3.73 -8.95
CA LYS A 91 0.34 -4.91 -8.33
C LYS A 91 -0.11 -6.18 -9.07
N ASP A 92 0.76 -7.16 -9.28
CA ASP A 92 0.46 -8.40 -10.01
C ASP A 92 -0.53 -9.34 -9.26
N LEU A 93 -1.57 -8.74 -8.73
CA LEU A 93 -2.75 -9.37 -8.16
C LEU A 93 -4.03 -8.86 -8.81
N TYR A 94 -3.97 -7.73 -9.51
CA TYR A 94 -5.13 -7.10 -10.12
C TYR A 94 -5.42 -7.68 -11.49
N GLY A 95 -6.59 -8.30 -11.67
CA GLY A 95 -7.07 -8.73 -12.96
C GLY A 95 -7.19 -7.55 -13.92
N VAL A 96 -6.62 -7.69 -15.11
CA VAL A 96 -6.88 -6.87 -16.28
C VAL A 96 -7.30 -7.84 -17.38
N ALA A 97 -8.55 -7.76 -17.82
CA ALA A 97 -9.14 -8.74 -18.74
C ALA A 97 -8.27 -8.96 -19.99
N GLY A 98 -7.96 -10.21 -20.29
CA GLY A 98 -7.13 -10.60 -21.44
C GLY A 98 -5.62 -10.48 -21.21
N LEU A 99 -5.15 -10.01 -20.05
CA LEU A 99 -3.74 -9.90 -19.73
C LEU A 99 -3.27 -10.96 -18.71
N PRO A 100 -1.97 -11.29 -18.71
CA PRO A 100 -1.40 -12.23 -17.74
C PRO A 100 -1.56 -11.73 -16.32
N LEU A 101 -1.93 -12.64 -15.40
CA LEU A 101 -2.08 -12.43 -13.97
C LEU A 101 -1.41 -13.56 -13.22
N THR A 102 -0.26 -13.30 -12.58
CA THR A 102 0.60 -14.39 -12.08
C THR A 102 0.89 -14.35 -10.60
N ALA A 103 0.49 -13.31 -9.86
CA ALA A 103 0.87 -13.11 -8.46
C ALA A 103 2.40 -13.25 -8.24
N SER A 104 3.20 -12.86 -9.24
CA SER A 104 4.66 -13.03 -9.29
C SER A 104 5.10 -14.48 -9.02
N SER A 105 4.28 -15.48 -9.40
CA SER A 105 4.47 -16.91 -9.17
C SER A 105 4.51 -17.72 -10.46
N ARG A 106 5.40 -18.70 -10.52
CA ARG A 106 5.45 -19.69 -11.60
C ARG A 106 4.26 -20.66 -11.57
N VAL A 107 3.57 -20.77 -10.42
CA VAL A 107 2.32 -21.56 -10.28
C VAL A 107 1.24 -21.08 -11.24
N LEU A 108 1.19 -19.77 -11.49
CA LEU A 108 0.23 -19.11 -12.38
C LEU A 108 0.87 -18.67 -13.70
N GLU A 109 2.05 -19.18 -14.06
CA GLU A 109 2.62 -18.92 -15.39
C GLU A 109 1.66 -19.39 -16.49
N GLY A 110 1.39 -18.49 -17.45
CA GLY A 110 0.40 -18.71 -18.50
C GLY A 110 -1.06 -18.43 -18.10
N ASN A 111 -1.34 -18.11 -16.84
CA ASN A 111 -2.68 -17.66 -16.43
C ASN A 111 -3.00 -16.28 -17.01
N VAL A 112 -4.22 -16.12 -17.52
CA VAL A 112 -4.75 -14.87 -18.08
C VAL A 112 -6.03 -14.51 -17.35
N ALA A 113 -6.13 -13.24 -16.89
CA ALA A 113 -7.33 -12.75 -16.24
C ALA A 113 -8.52 -12.75 -17.21
N THR A 114 -9.66 -13.27 -16.77
CA THR A 114 -10.90 -13.31 -17.57
C THR A 114 -11.76 -12.05 -17.40
N GLU A 115 -11.51 -11.28 -16.33
CA GLU A 115 -12.23 -10.06 -15.98
C GLU A 115 -11.31 -9.02 -15.37
N ASP A 116 -11.74 -7.77 -15.39
CA ASP A 116 -11.06 -6.69 -14.68
C ASP A 116 -11.32 -6.78 -13.19
N ALA A 117 -10.31 -6.51 -12.37
CA ALA A 117 -10.54 -6.20 -10.97
C ALA A 117 -11.41 -4.94 -10.85
N VAL A 118 -12.39 -4.95 -9.93
CA VAL A 118 -13.32 -3.82 -9.73
C VAL A 118 -12.58 -2.51 -9.49
N ALA A 119 -11.49 -2.54 -8.71
CA ALA A 119 -10.66 -1.37 -8.47
C ALA A 119 -10.01 -0.85 -9.76
N TRP A 120 -9.49 -1.74 -10.62
CA TRP A 120 -8.96 -1.35 -11.92
C TRP A 120 -10.07 -0.83 -12.85
N GLN A 121 -11.21 -1.50 -12.90
CA GLN A 121 -12.35 -1.07 -13.73
C GLN A 121 -12.74 0.38 -13.44
N ARG A 122 -12.85 0.76 -12.16
CA ARG A 122 -13.15 2.15 -11.74
C ARG A 122 -12.11 3.14 -12.26
N LEU A 123 -10.83 2.81 -12.13
CA LEU A 123 -9.75 3.68 -12.58
C LEU A 123 -9.65 3.76 -14.10
N ARG A 124 -9.86 2.64 -14.81
CA ARG A 124 -9.95 2.61 -16.27
C ARG A 124 -11.09 3.52 -16.76
N ASP A 125 -12.26 3.40 -16.15
CA ASP A 125 -13.44 4.18 -16.54
C ASP A 125 -13.26 5.68 -16.19
N ALA A 126 -12.42 5.99 -15.19
CA ALA A 126 -11.94 7.34 -14.91
C ALA A 126 -10.85 7.83 -15.88
N GLY A 127 -10.37 6.99 -16.80
CA GLY A 127 -9.40 7.35 -17.85
C GLY A 127 -7.93 7.23 -17.45
N MET A 128 -7.59 6.42 -16.44
CA MET A 128 -6.19 6.15 -16.09
C MET A 128 -5.48 5.26 -17.11
N VAL A 129 -4.16 5.34 -17.14
CA VAL A 129 -3.29 4.66 -18.11
C VAL A 129 -2.52 3.52 -17.44
N PRO A 130 -2.78 2.23 -17.76
CA PRO A 130 -2.07 1.10 -17.16
C PRO A 130 -0.69 0.94 -17.81
N LEU A 131 0.41 1.12 -17.06
CA LEU A 131 1.76 0.88 -17.59
C LEU A 131 2.12 -0.60 -17.60
N GLY A 132 1.65 -1.34 -16.59
CA GLY A 132 2.01 -2.74 -16.40
C GLY A 132 1.70 -3.28 -15.02
N HIS A 133 2.13 -4.51 -14.76
CA HIS A 133 2.08 -5.13 -13.45
C HIS A 133 3.41 -5.02 -12.71
N THR A 134 3.35 -4.48 -11.48
CA THR A 134 4.48 -4.41 -10.56
C THR A 134 4.59 -5.68 -9.73
N HIS A 135 5.81 -6.03 -9.32
CA HIS A 135 6.04 -7.21 -8.50
C HIS A 135 5.28 -7.17 -7.17
N THR A 136 4.74 -8.33 -6.80
CA THR A 136 4.34 -8.65 -5.43
C THR A 136 5.31 -9.68 -4.84
N HIS A 137 5.41 -9.80 -3.51
CA HIS A 137 5.84 -11.07 -2.93
C HIS A 137 4.92 -12.18 -3.49
N GLU A 138 5.45 -13.36 -3.72
CA GLU A 138 4.67 -14.44 -4.32
C GLU A 138 3.33 -14.67 -3.60
N PHE A 139 2.21 -14.55 -4.31
CA PHE A 139 0.84 -14.59 -3.77
C PHE A 139 0.57 -13.63 -2.60
N ALA A 140 1.28 -12.52 -2.51
CA ALA A 140 1.23 -11.56 -1.42
C ALA A 140 1.65 -12.12 -0.03
N ALA A 141 2.17 -13.33 0.06
CA ALA A 141 2.41 -14.05 1.31
C ALA A 141 3.77 -13.74 1.95
N GLY A 142 4.08 -12.46 2.20
CA GLY A 142 5.30 -12.07 2.90
C GLY A 142 5.49 -10.56 3.08
N GLY A 143 6.28 -10.18 4.08
CA GLY A 143 6.64 -8.78 4.39
C GLY A 143 7.75 -8.20 3.52
N THR A 144 8.32 -8.98 2.59
CA THR A 144 9.33 -8.57 1.62
C THR A 144 8.86 -8.82 0.19
N THR A 145 9.67 -8.43 -0.78
CA THR A 145 9.49 -8.76 -2.21
C THR A 145 10.89 -9.01 -2.74
N ASP A 146 11.39 -10.24 -2.58
CA ASP A 146 12.82 -10.55 -2.66
C ASP A 146 13.47 -10.26 -4.00
N GLN A 147 12.69 -10.36 -5.08
CA GLN A 147 13.12 -10.05 -6.44
C GLN A 147 13.23 -8.54 -6.72
N VAL A 148 12.80 -7.68 -5.78
CA VAL A 148 12.80 -6.22 -5.95
C VAL A 148 13.84 -5.57 -5.06
N GLY A 149 14.74 -4.77 -5.65
CA GLY A 149 15.70 -3.93 -4.95
C GLY A 149 15.08 -2.63 -4.48
N ASN A 150 15.47 -2.18 -3.27
CA ASN A 150 15.10 -0.85 -2.82
C ASN A 150 15.85 0.20 -3.66
N PRO A 151 15.17 1.13 -4.35
CA PRO A 151 15.83 2.09 -5.24
C PRO A 151 16.80 3.04 -4.54
N ARG A 152 16.69 3.18 -3.22
CA ARG A 152 17.57 4.04 -2.42
C ARG A 152 18.81 3.32 -1.89
N ALA A 153 18.71 1.98 -1.79
CA ALA A 153 19.81 1.13 -1.31
C ALA A 153 19.55 -0.29 -1.85
N LEU A 154 20.15 -0.64 -2.98
CA LEU A 154 19.89 -1.91 -3.69
C LEU A 154 20.25 -3.16 -2.87
N ASP A 155 21.08 -3.01 -1.84
CA ASP A 155 21.40 -4.04 -0.85
C ASP A 155 20.31 -4.21 0.23
N ARG A 156 19.24 -3.41 0.19
CA ARG A 156 18.11 -3.46 1.13
C ARG A 156 16.84 -3.95 0.44
N VAL A 157 15.95 -4.55 1.23
CA VAL A 157 14.63 -4.96 0.75
C VAL A 157 13.74 -3.75 0.47
N ALA A 158 12.91 -3.84 -0.55
CA ALA A 158 11.88 -2.83 -0.84
C ALA A 158 10.66 -2.94 0.10
N GLY A 159 10.66 -3.94 0.99
CA GLY A 159 9.47 -4.32 1.75
C GLY A 159 8.46 -5.06 0.88
N GLY A 160 7.37 -5.51 1.48
CA GLY A 160 6.36 -6.30 0.78
C GLY A 160 5.00 -6.35 1.52
N SER A 161 4.11 -7.00 0.86
CA SER A 161 4.19 -7.66 -0.45
C SER A 161 4.07 -6.73 -1.66
N SER A 162 3.73 -5.43 -1.52
CA SER A 162 3.62 -4.48 -2.64
C SER A 162 4.96 -3.79 -2.95
N GLY A 163 6.09 -4.53 -2.87
CA GLY A 163 7.44 -3.97 -3.01
C GLY A 163 7.72 -3.38 -4.39
N GLY A 164 7.22 -4.00 -5.46
CA GLY A 164 7.35 -3.48 -6.82
C GLY A 164 6.64 -2.12 -6.99
N SER A 165 5.44 -1.97 -6.43
CA SER A 165 4.70 -0.70 -6.45
C SER A 165 5.46 0.41 -5.71
N ALA A 166 5.97 0.13 -4.50
CA ALA A 166 6.73 1.11 -3.74
C ALA A 166 8.06 1.46 -4.41
N ALA A 167 8.78 0.47 -4.96
CA ALA A 167 10.03 0.69 -5.67
C ALA A 167 9.83 1.53 -6.95
N ALA A 168 8.80 1.23 -7.74
CA ALA A 168 8.47 2.01 -8.94
C ALA A 168 8.18 3.49 -8.60
N LEU A 169 7.46 3.76 -7.49
CA LEU A 169 7.17 5.11 -7.00
C LEU A 169 8.43 5.82 -6.51
N ALA A 170 9.25 5.15 -5.69
CA ALA A 170 10.47 5.73 -5.14
C ALA A 170 11.49 6.04 -6.25
N ALA A 171 11.55 5.20 -7.29
CA ALA A 171 12.37 5.42 -8.49
C ALA A 171 11.74 6.39 -9.50
N ARG A 172 10.57 6.97 -9.21
CA ARG A 172 9.84 7.89 -10.11
C ARG A 172 9.54 7.30 -11.49
N MET A 173 9.35 5.99 -11.57
CA MET A 173 8.93 5.29 -12.78
C MET A 173 7.45 5.53 -13.09
N VAL A 174 6.66 5.89 -12.07
CA VAL A 174 5.22 6.09 -12.17
C VAL A 174 4.76 7.10 -11.11
N PRO A 175 3.71 7.92 -11.40
CA PRO A 175 3.16 8.87 -10.43
C PRO A 175 2.47 8.20 -9.25
N VAL A 176 1.68 7.14 -9.52
CA VAL A 176 0.86 6.40 -8.55
C VAL A 176 0.85 4.91 -8.87
N ALA A 177 0.60 4.09 -7.84
CA ALA A 177 0.45 2.64 -7.98
C ALA A 177 -0.64 2.10 -7.06
N LEU A 178 -1.16 0.92 -7.39
CA LEU A 178 -1.99 0.15 -6.48
C LEU A 178 -1.18 -0.93 -5.77
N GLY A 179 -1.52 -1.17 -4.53
CA GLY A 179 -1.07 -2.29 -3.72
C GLY A 179 -2.22 -2.97 -3.01
N SER A 180 -1.92 -4.00 -2.22
CA SER A 180 -2.84 -4.66 -1.31
C SER A 180 -2.23 -4.77 0.08
N ASP A 181 -3.05 -4.94 1.11
CA ASP A 181 -2.61 -5.01 2.51
C ASP A 181 -3.44 -6.05 3.26
N THR A 182 -2.76 -7.04 3.82
CA THR A 182 -3.36 -8.14 4.60
C THR A 182 -2.84 -8.15 6.03
N CYS A 183 -1.54 -7.85 6.21
CA CYS A 183 -0.87 -7.67 7.50
C CYS A 183 0.11 -6.48 7.47
N GLY A 184 0.00 -5.57 6.48
CA GLY A 184 0.90 -4.42 6.33
C GLY A 184 1.39 -4.17 4.91
N SER A 185 0.94 -4.93 3.92
CA SER A 185 1.57 -4.98 2.59
C SER A 185 1.43 -3.73 1.70
N LEU A 186 0.67 -2.70 2.09
CA LEU A 186 0.76 -1.32 1.57
C LEU A 186 1.78 -0.50 2.36
N ARG A 187 1.71 -0.63 3.68
CA ARG A 187 2.39 0.20 4.67
C ARG A 187 3.87 -0.16 4.81
N ILE A 188 4.18 -1.45 4.89
CA ILE A 188 5.56 -1.98 4.98
C ILE A 188 6.42 -1.45 3.82
N PRO A 189 6.08 -1.70 2.54
CA PRO A 189 6.89 -1.23 1.44
C PRO A 189 6.88 0.30 1.30
N ALA A 190 5.81 0.99 1.70
CA ALA A 190 5.79 2.45 1.76
C ALA A 190 6.84 2.98 2.75
N ALA A 191 6.93 2.40 3.95
CA ALA A 191 7.94 2.73 4.95
C ALA A 191 9.35 2.43 4.46
N CYS A 192 9.57 1.24 3.87
CA CYS A 192 10.88 0.81 3.37
C CYS A 192 11.43 1.67 2.22
N CYS A 193 10.56 2.15 1.33
CA CYS A 193 10.96 2.92 0.15
C CYS A 193 10.78 4.44 0.29
N GLY A 194 10.26 4.93 1.43
CA GLY A 194 10.04 6.35 1.68
C GLY A 194 8.96 6.95 0.78
N VAL A 195 7.85 6.26 0.61
CA VAL A 195 6.65 6.71 -0.10
C VAL A 195 5.43 6.68 0.83
N SER A 196 4.30 7.19 0.38
CA SER A 196 3.05 7.21 1.14
C SER A 196 2.10 6.11 0.67
N SER A 197 1.23 5.65 1.58
CA SER A 197 0.15 4.72 1.25
C SER A 197 -1.08 4.97 2.13
N ILE A 198 -2.24 4.53 1.67
CA ILE A 198 -3.45 4.47 2.47
C ILE A 198 -3.98 3.04 2.42
N LYS A 199 -4.03 2.39 3.58
CA LYS A 199 -4.87 1.23 3.82
C LYS A 199 -6.24 1.75 4.26
N PRO A 200 -7.26 1.73 3.41
CA PRO A 200 -8.57 2.27 3.80
C PRO A 200 -9.27 1.39 4.83
N THR A 201 -10.44 1.80 5.30
CA THR A 201 -11.33 0.92 6.05
C THR A 201 -11.63 -0.35 5.26
N HIS A 202 -11.62 -1.51 5.92
CA HIS A 202 -11.94 -2.80 5.27
C HIS A 202 -13.27 -2.71 4.48
N GLY A 203 -13.24 -3.18 3.23
CA GLY A 203 -14.39 -3.13 2.31
C GLY A 203 -14.65 -1.75 1.67
N ARG A 204 -13.87 -0.70 1.99
CA ARG A 204 -14.00 0.62 1.34
C ARG A 204 -13.75 0.55 -0.16
N VAL A 205 -12.72 -0.15 -0.55
CA VAL A 205 -12.39 -0.45 -1.94
C VAL A 205 -12.65 -1.94 -2.18
N PRO A 206 -13.44 -2.31 -3.20
CA PRO A 206 -13.71 -3.71 -3.49
C PRO A 206 -12.47 -4.52 -3.85
N ILE A 207 -12.41 -5.77 -3.38
CA ILE A 207 -11.36 -6.73 -3.70
C ILE A 207 -11.75 -7.68 -4.85
N GLY A 208 -12.96 -7.57 -5.40
CA GLY A 208 -13.42 -8.39 -6.52
C GLY A 208 -12.46 -8.32 -7.71
N GLY A 209 -12.05 -9.49 -8.26
CA GLY A 209 -11.08 -9.61 -9.35
C GLY A 209 -9.61 -9.38 -8.96
N VAL A 210 -9.33 -9.23 -7.67
CA VAL A 210 -7.95 -9.24 -7.12
C VAL A 210 -7.65 -10.64 -6.59
N LEU A 211 -6.50 -11.22 -6.95
CA LEU A 211 -6.06 -12.50 -6.39
C LEU A 211 -5.84 -12.34 -4.87
N PRO A 212 -6.59 -13.05 -4.02
CA PRO A 212 -6.53 -12.85 -2.59
C PRO A 212 -5.34 -13.55 -1.95
N LEU A 213 -4.89 -13.02 -0.79
CA LEU A 213 -4.13 -13.78 0.19
C LEU A 213 -5.06 -14.30 1.28
N ALA A 214 -5.83 -13.41 1.91
CA ALA A 214 -6.80 -13.72 2.94
C ALA A 214 -8.00 -12.75 2.80
N PRO A 215 -9.08 -13.14 2.10
CA PRO A 215 -10.19 -12.24 1.76
C PRO A 215 -10.81 -11.50 2.95
N SER A 216 -10.80 -12.10 4.14
CA SER A 216 -11.31 -11.47 5.35
C SER A 216 -10.39 -10.38 5.92
N LEU A 217 -9.13 -10.33 5.49
CA LEU A 217 -8.13 -9.35 5.93
C LEU A 217 -7.68 -8.42 4.80
N ASP A 218 -7.85 -8.81 3.55
CA ASP A 218 -7.31 -8.11 2.39
C ASP A 218 -7.94 -6.72 2.22
N HIS A 219 -7.09 -5.76 1.96
CA HIS A 219 -7.43 -4.39 1.59
C HIS A 219 -6.76 -4.02 0.27
N VAL A 220 -7.45 -3.25 -0.54
CA VAL A 220 -6.92 -2.60 -1.74
C VAL A 220 -6.70 -1.13 -1.43
N GLY A 221 -5.56 -0.57 -1.83
CA GLY A 221 -5.29 0.82 -1.55
C GLY A 221 -4.27 1.49 -2.46
N PRO A 222 -4.26 2.83 -2.45
CA PRO A 222 -3.35 3.66 -3.22
C PRO A 222 -1.98 3.77 -2.57
N MET A 223 -0.97 3.89 -3.42
CA MET A 223 0.40 4.26 -3.08
C MET A 223 0.86 5.41 -3.98
N ALA A 224 1.57 6.37 -3.42
CA ALA A 224 2.13 7.53 -4.14
C ALA A 224 3.32 8.13 -3.37
N ARG A 225 3.99 9.12 -3.95
CA ARG A 225 5.06 9.84 -3.24
C ARG A 225 4.53 10.78 -2.16
N THR A 226 3.29 11.25 -2.29
CA THR A 226 2.63 12.11 -1.29
C THR A 226 1.29 11.53 -0.86
N LEU A 227 0.86 11.86 0.35
CA LEU A 227 -0.44 11.43 0.84
C LEU A 227 -1.59 12.14 0.11
N ALA A 228 -1.39 13.35 -0.38
CA ALA A 228 -2.36 14.08 -1.19
C ALA A 228 -2.65 13.36 -2.52
N ASP A 229 -1.61 12.82 -3.18
CA ASP A 229 -1.77 11.99 -4.38
C ASP A 229 -2.47 10.67 -4.07
N CYS A 230 -2.17 10.03 -2.92
CA CYS A 230 -2.90 8.86 -2.45
C CYS A 230 -4.38 9.18 -2.20
N SER A 231 -4.68 10.34 -1.63
CA SER A 231 -6.04 10.84 -1.39
C SER A 231 -6.85 10.96 -2.68
N ALA A 232 -6.26 11.59 -3.71
CA ALA A 232 -6.88 11.74 -5.02
C ALA A 232 -7.18 10.37 -5.68
N LEU A 233 -6.23 9.43 -5.57
CA LEU A 233 -6.42 8.08 -6.11
C LEU A 233 -7.47 7.29 -5.32
N LEU A 234 -7.50 7.42 -3.96
CA LEU A 234 -8.53 6.78 -3.13
C LEU A 234 -9.94 7.29 -3.46
N ALA A 235 -10.10 8.57 -3.75
CA ALA A 235 -11.39 9.12 -4.16
C ALA A 235 -11.95 8.40 -5.40
N ALA A 236 -11.10 8.19 -6.43
CA ALA A 236 -11.50 7.47 -7.63
C ALA A 236 -11.75 5.97 -7.37
N LEU A 237 -10.96 5.34 -6.50
CA LEU A 237 -11.14 3.93 -6.11
C LEU A 237 -12.44 3.68 -5.34
N ALA A 238 -12.86 4.62 -4.51
CA ALA A 238 -14.05 4.51 -3.68
C ALA A 238 -15.35 4.94 -4.40
N GLU A 239 -15.25 5.50 -5.60
CA GLU A 239 -16.40 5.86 -6.43
C GLU A 239 -17.26 4.61 -6.71
N GLY A 240 -18.58 4.73 -6.58
CA GLY A 240 -19.50 3.59 -6.72
C GLY A 240 -19.78 2.81 -5.43
N GLY A 241 -19.17 3.22 -4.32
CA GLY A 241 -19.47 2.73 -2.98
C GLY A 241 -18.62 1.52 -2.53
N PRO A 242 -18.78 1.13 -1.25
CA PRO A 242 -18.07 0.04 -0.64
C PRO A 242 -18.59 -1.33 -1.08
N GLU A 243 -17.74 -2.36 -0.90
CA GLU A 243 -18.16 -3.75 -0.96
C GLU A 243 -18.76 -4.19 0.39
N THR A 244 -19.85 -4.94 0.35
CA THR A 244 -20.42 -5.53 1.58
C THR A 244 -19.74 -6.85 1.89
N SER A 245 -19.24 -6.99 3.12
CA SER A 245 -18.67 -8.24 3.64
C SER A 245 -19.57 -8.83 4.71
N ALA A 246 -19.74 -10.14 4.69
CA ALA A 246 -20.47 -10.85 5.76
C ALA A 246 -19.68 -10.87 7.09
N LEU A 247 -18.36 -10.61 7.04
CA LEU A 247 -17.45 -10.74 8.19
C LEU A 247 -17.18 -9.41 8.89
N MET A 248 -17.44 -8.29 8.21
CA MET A 248 -17.26 -6.95 8.76
C MET A 248 -18.43 -6.05 8.38
N PRO A 249 -18.89 -5.15 9.28
CA PRO A 249 -19.92 -4.18 8.89
C PRO A 249 -19.43 -3.32 7.74
N PRO A 250 -20.34 -2.90 6.82
CA PRO A 250 -19.97 -2.00 5.74
C PRO A 250 -19.41 -0.70 6.31
N PRO A 251 -18.39 -0.10 5.66
CA PRO A 251 -17.86 1.18 6.10
C PRO A 251 -18.91 2.27 5.94
N VAL A 252 -18.98 3.20 6.91
CA VAL A 252 -19.82 4.39 6.84
C VAL A 252 -19.42 5.26 5.64
N ALA A 253 -20.30 6.17 5.21
CA ALA A 253 -20.01 7.07 4.11
C ALA A 253 -18.70 7.84 4.37
N MET A 254 -17.84 7.86 3.36
CA MET A 254 -16.60 8.63 3.39
C MET A 254 -16.93 10.09 3.03
N GLY A 255 -16.45 11.04 3.84
CA GLY A 255 -16.52 12.46 3.52
C GLY A 255 -15.62 12.82 2.33
N GLU A 256 -15.68 14.08 1.91
CA GLU A 256 -14.78 14.61 0.88
C GLU A 256 -13.32 14.49 1.33
N LEU A 257 -12.50 13.87 0.49
CA LEU A 257 -11.09 13.64 0.80
C LEU A 257 -10.24 14.88 0.55
N PRO A 258 -9.36 15.27 1.49
CA PRO A 258 -8.49 16.43 1.34
C PRO A 258 -7.39 16.20 0.31
N LEU A 259 -7.06 17.23 -0.47
CA LEU A 259 -6.00 17.22 -1.49
C LEU A 259 -4.84 18.18 -1.17
N SER A 260 -4.93 18.93 -0.08
CA SER A 260 -3.93 19.90 0.37
C SER A 260 -3.96 20.08 1.87
N ALA A 261 -2.85 20.56 2.42
CA ALA A 261 -2.75 20.93 3.82
C ALA A 261 -3.64 22.14 4.19
N ARG A 262 -4.00 22.21 5.46
CA ARG A 262 -4.66 23.39 6.03
C ARG A 262 -3.67 24.57 6.09
N PRO A 263 -4.14 25.78 5.81
CA PRO A 263 -3.29 26.95 5.94
C PRO A 263 -3.01 27.30 7.42
N GLY A 264 -1.87 27.95 7.66
CA GLY A 264 -1.50 28.46 8.98
C GLY A 264 -0.49 27.60 9.72
N PRO A 265 0.06 28.12 10.83
CA PRO A 265 1.16 27.47 11.55
C PRO A 265 0.72 26.34 12.49
N ARG A 266 -0.56 26.25 12.80
CA ARG A 266 -1.13 25.24 13.74
C ARG A 266 -2.34 24.51 13.14
N PRO A 267 -2.14 23.76 12.05
CA PRO A 267 -3.26 23.11 11.35
C PRO A 267 -3.89 21.97 12.17
N LEU A 268 -3.22 21.48 13.22
CA LEU A 268 -3.73 20.40 14.10
C LEU A 268 -4.37 20.92 15.39
N ASP A 269 -4.59 22.23 15.54
CA ASP A 269 -5.27 22.78 16.72
C ASP A 269 -6.64 22.12 16.94
N GLY A 270 -6.91 21.72 18.19
CA GLY A 270 -8.15 21.08 18.61
C GLY A 270 -8.20 19.57 18.41
N LEU A 271 -7.19 18.96 17.75
CA LEU A 271 -7.11 17.51 17.57
C LEU A 271 -6.36 16.84 18.73
N THR A 272 -6.77 15.62 19.04
CA THR A 272 -6.11 14.75 20.03
C THR A 272 -5.47 13.57 19.31
N ILE A 273 -4.15 13.43 19.47
CA ILE A 273 -3.37 12.32 18.93
C ILE A 273 -2.89 11.45 20.10
N ALA A 274 -3.21 10.17 20.05
CA ALA A 274 -2.80 9.23 21.09
C ALA A 274 -1.53 8.46 20.69
N LEU A 275 -0.69 8.24 21.69
CA LEU A 275 0.40 7.28 21.67
C LEU A 275 0.02 6.10 22.55
N THR A 276 0.35 4.88 22.12
CA THR A 276 0.11 3.67 22.91
C THR A 276 1.42 3.01 23.31
N GLU A 277 1.37 2.02 24.19
CA GLU A 277 2.52 1.22 24.61
C GLU A 277 3.03 0.26 23.53
N ARG A 278 2.29 0.04 22.43
CA ARG A 278 2.62 -0.93 21.39
C ARG A 278 3.99 -0.71 20.73
N PRO A 279 4.40 0.54 20.38
CA PRO A 279 5.74 0.78 19.85
C PRO A 279 6.86 0.38 20.80
N ALA A 280 6.70 0.66 22.11
CA ALA A 280 7.69 0.28 23.13
C ALA A 280 7.78 -1.26 23.28
N ALA A 281 6.65 -1.96 23.19
CA ALA A 281 6.61 -3.42 23.26
C ALA A 281 7.21 -4.10 22.00
N ALA A 282 7.32 -3.37 20.87
CA ALA A 282 7.90 -3.86 19.63
C ALA A 282 9.42 -3.66 19.53
N GLU A 283 10.07 -3.12 20.57
CA GLU A 283 11.54 -2.94 20.63
C GLU A 283 12.11 -2.16 19.44
N LEU A 284 11.77 -0.86 19.35
CA LEU A 284 12.19 -0.01 18.23
C LEU A 284 13.71 0.10 18.10
N GLN A 285 14.22 0.01 16.87
CA GLN A 285 15.59 0.43 16.58
C GLN A 285 15.76 1.93 16.82
N ASP A 286 16.95 2.37 17.21
CA ASP A 286 17.27 3.76 17.58
C ASP A 286 16.85 4.78 16.51
N GLU A 287 17.08 4.46 15.24
CA GLU A 287 16.72 5.32 14.09
C GLU A 287 15.20 5.48 13.98
N VAL A 288 14.44 4.40 14.19
CA VAL A 288 12.99 4.41 14.19
C VAL A 288 12.44 5.17 15.39
N ALA A 289 12.99 4.94 16.59
CA ALA A 289 12.62 5.64 17.80
C ALA A 289 12.83 7.17 17.67
N ALA A 290 13.97 7.59 17.09
CA ALA A 290 14.27 9.00 16.84
C ALA A 290 13.30 9.65 15.84
N ALA A 291 12.96 8.94 14.76
CA ALA A 291 12.00 9.42 13.77
C ALA A 291 10.57 9.50 14.36
N TYR A 292 10.18 8.53 15.16
CA TYR A 292 8.88 8.52 15.85
C TYR A 292 8.76 9.68 16.84
N ASP A 293 9.79 9.93 17.67
CA ASP A 293 9.80 11.06 18.58
C ASP A 293 9.78 12.41 17.83
N SER A 294 10.44 12.50 16.67
CA SER A 294 10.34 13.68 15.81
C SER A 294 8.92 13.90 15.27
N ALA A 295 8.24 12.83 14.86
CA ALA A 295 6.85 12.91 14.39
C ALA A 295 5.89 13.33 15.54
N ARG A 296 6.10 12.81 16.76
CA ARG A 296 5.37 13.21 17.95
C ARG A 296 5.51 14.73 18.20
N ARG A 297 6.76 15.23 18.23
CA ARG A 297 7.03 16.67 18.39
C ARG A 297 6.38 17.50 17.29
N ALA A 298 6.43 17.05 16.04
CA ALA A 298 5.77 17.73 14.92
C ALA A 298 4.26 17.86 15.15
N CYS A 299 3.59 16.84 15.69
CA CYS A 299 2.17 16.92 16.04
C CYS A 299 1.91 18.03 17.08
N GLU A 300 2.73 18.10 18.14
CA GLU A 300 2.61 19.13 19.20
C GLU A 300 2.88 20.54 18.65
N GLU A 301 3.94 20.72 17.85
CA GLU A 301 4.29 22.00 17.21
C GLU A 301 3.19 22.51 16.28
N LEU A 302 2.53 21.59 15.56
CA LEU A 302 1.40 21.91 14.69
C LEU A 302 0.07 22.08 15.43
N GLY A 303 0.03 21.92 16.76
CA GLY A 303 -1.08 22.28 17.60
C GLY A 303 -1.87 21.12 18.20
N ALA A 304 -1.58 19.87 17.86
CA ALA A 304 -2.28 18.73 18.43
C ALA A 304 -2.02 18.57 19.94
N ARG A 305 -3.01 18.09 20.64
CA ARG A 305 -2.85 17.57 22.00
C ARG A 305 -2.39 16.12 21.90
N VAL A 306 -1.14 15.85 22.25
CA VAL A 306 -0.60 14.48 22.30
C VAL A 306 -0.83 13.90 23.69
N VAL A 307 -1.36 12.66 23.76
CA VAL A 307 -1.68 11.96 25.00
C VAL A 307 -1.17 10.53 24.96
N GLU A 308 -0.73 10.00 26.10
CA GLU A 308 -0.38 8.59 26.26
C GLU A 308 -1.56 7.83 26.85
N LEU A 309 -2.01 6.77 26.21
CA LEU A 309 -3.15 5.96 26.62
C LEU A 309 -2.85 4.47 26.37
N SER A 310 -3.34 3.61 27.26
CA SER A 310 -3.22 2.17 27.07
C SER A 310 -4.15 1.69 25.96
N SER A 311 -3.67 0.73 25.16
CA SER A 311 -4.46 0.03 24.14
C SER A 311 -5.65 -0.70 24.79
N PRO A 312 -6.85 -0.62 24.21
CA PRO A 312 -8.02 -1.31 24.77
C PRO A 312 -8.00 -2.82 24.49
N TRP A 313 -7.28 -3.22 23.45
CA TRP A 313 -7.23 -4.60 23.01
C TRP A 313 -5.97 -4.87 22.17
N THR A 314 -5.36 -6.02 22.42
CA THR A 314 -4.34 -6.63 21.55
C THR A 314 -4.87 -7.98 21.08
N PHE A 315 -4.59 -8.35 19.83
CA PHE A 315 -5.02 -9.63 19.30
C PHE A 315 -4.06 -10.76 19.72
N ASP A 316 -4.61 -11.98 19.80
CA ASP A 316 -3.79 -13.18 19.90
C ASP A 316 -3.22 -13.50 18.49
N TRP A 317 -1.92 -13.69 18.41
CA TRP A 317 -1.25 -14.10 17.16
C TRP A 317 -1.81 -15.39 16.58
N ASN A 318 -2.28 -16.29 17.43
CA ASN A 318 -2.93 -17.51 16.97
C ASN A 318 -4.25 -17.22 16.23
N ASP A 319 -5.00 -16.18 16.64
CA ASP A 319 -6.21 -15.77 15.93
C ASP A 319 -5.91 -15.24 14.53
N LEU A 320 -4.86 -14.41 14.41
CA LEU A 320 -4.40 -13.96 13.11
C LEU A 320 -3.99 -15.15 12.22
N LEU A 321 -3.18 -16.07 12.76
CA LEU A 321 -2.74 -17.25 12.02
C LEU A 321 -3.91 -18.10 11.54
N VAL A 322 -4.88 -18.38 12.42
CA VAL A 322 -6.08 -19.15 12.07
C VAL A 322 -6.84 -18.50 10.92
N VAL A 323 -7.05 -17.19 10.97
CA VAL A 323 -7.78 -16.47 9.91
C VAL A 323 -6.96 -16.45 8.62
N LEU A 324 -5.70 -16.02 8.70
CA LEU A 324 -4.81 -15.87 7.55
C LEU A 324 -4.60 -17.20 6.81
N MET A 325 -4.27 -18.25 7.56
CA MET A 325 -3.93 -19.54 6.96
C MET A 325 -5.16 -20.27 6.40
N ALA A 326 -6.30 -20.22 7.08
CA ALA A 326 -7.53 -20.82 6.57
C ALA A 326 -8.00 -20.13 5.28
N ASP A 327 -7.96 -18.79 5.24
CA ASP A 327 -8.29 -18.01 4.05
C ASP A 327 -7.29 -18.29 2.90
N ALA A 328 -5.99 -18.30 3.18
CA ALA A 328 -4.96 -18.61 2.18
C ALA A 328 -5.14 -20.02 1.60
N TRP A 329 -5.42 -21.03 2.45
CA TRP A 329 -5.66 -22.39 1.99
C TRP A 329 -6.86 -22.48 1.06
N SER A 330 -7.88 -21.65 1.21
CA SER A 330 -9.05 -21.65 0.32
C SER A 330 -8.66 -21.39 -1.15
N LEU A 331 -7.65 -20.55 -1.40
CA LEU A 331 -7.09 -20.32 -2.73
C LEU A 331 -6.10 -21.43 -3.12
N HIS A 332 -5.11 -21.68 -2.26
CA HIS A 332 -3.98 -22.55 -2.61
C HIS A 332 -4.33 -24.02 -2.78
N SER A 333 -5.45 -24.48 -2.17
CA SER A 333 -5.98 -25.81 -2.38
C SER A 333 -6.28 -26.16 -3.86
N GLN A 334 -6.52 -25.12 -4.69
CA GLN A 334 -6.77 -25.27 -6.12
C GLN A 334 -5.50 -25.57 -6.93
N PHE A 335 -4.32 -25.35 -6.35
CA PHE A 335 -3.01 -25.56 -6.99
C PHE A 335 -2.31 -26.83 -6.48
N ALA A 336 -3.06 -27.79 -5.89
CA ALA A 336 -2.53 -29.07 -5.50
C ALA A 336 -1.87 -29.76 -6.71
N GLY A 337 -0.62 -30.22 -6.56
CA GLY A 337 0.19 -30.78 -7.65
C GLY A 337 1.11 -29.78 -8.35
N LYS A 338 1.15 -28.50 -7.93
CA LYS A 338 2.10 -27.49 -8.42
C LYS A 338 3.06 -27.03 -7.33
N HIS A 339 3.24 -27.81 -6.28
CA HIS A 339 4.00 -27.42 -5.08
C HIS A 339 5.46 -27.04 -5.40
N GLU A 340 6.07 -27.73 -6.35
CA GLU A 340 7.45 -27.48 -6.81
C GLU A 340 7.64 -26.16 -7.60
N LEU A 341 6.55 -25.52 -8.00
CA LEU A 341 6.57 -24.24 -8.73
C LEU A 341 6.55 -23.02 -7.80
N TYR A 342 6.22 -23.22 -6.52
CA TYR A 342 6.32 -22.18 -5.52
C TYR A 342 7.78 -21.88 -5.15
N ARG A 343 8.06 -20.66 -4.74
CA ARG A 343 9.30 -20.35 -4.03
C ARG A 343 9.35 -21.13 -2.70
N PRO A 344 10.53 -21.53 -2.22
CA PRO A 344 10.65 -22.41 -1.06
C PRO A 344 9.84 -21.96 0.18
N ALA A 345 9.93 -20.67 0.54
CA ALA A 345 9.21 -20.14 1.70
C ALA A 345 7.68 -20.17 1.51
N ILE A 346 7.20 -19.95 0.28
CA ILE A 346 5.76 -20.01 0.00
C ILE A 346 5.25 -21.45 -0.09
N ALA A 347 6.07 -22.38 -0.58
CA ALA A 347 5.76 -23.80 -0.50
C ALA A 347 5.55 -24.25 0.95
N GLU A 348 6.43 -23.82 1.87
CA GLU A 348 6.31 -24.07 3.31
C GLU A 348 5.05 -23.41 3.91
N PHE A 349 4.81 -22.12 3.58
CA PHE A 349 3.59 -21.40 4.00
C PHE A 349 2.31 -22.15 3.58
N VAL A 350 2.23 -22.61 2.33
CA VAL A 350 1.08 -23.35 1.80
C VAL A 350 0.90 -24.70 2.50
N GLU A 351 2.00 -25.41 2.78
CA GLU A 351 1.93 -26.70 3.52
C GLU A 351 1.45 -26.50 4.97
N ILE A 352 1.87 -25.42 5.63
CA ILE A 352 1.35 -25.04 6.95
C ILE A 352 -0.14 -24.66 6.84
N ALA A 353 -0.52 -23.82 5.87
CA ALA A 353 -1.89 -23.35 5.69
C ALA A 353 -2.89 -24.50 5.51
N LYS A 354 -2.49 -25.60 4.88
CA LYS A 354 -3.27 -26.83 4.68
C LYS A 354 -3.77 -27.46 5.98
N SER A 355 -3.09 -27.21 7.10
CA SER A 355 -3.48 -27.72 8.41
C SER A 355 -4.58 -26.90 9.11
N PHE A 356 -4.88 -25.69 8.62
CA PHE A 356 -5.85 -24.77 9.21
C PHE A 356 -7.25 -24.97 8.61
N THR A 357 -7.89 -26.07 8.95
CA THR A 357 -9.21 -26.47 8.42
C THR A 357 -10.30 -26.54 9.49
N ASP A 358 -9.99 -26.17 10.73
CA ASP A 358 -10.95 -26.17 11.84
C ASP A 358 -11.89 -24.96 11.76
N ALA A 359 -13.11 -25.21 11.30
CA ALA A 359 -14.14 -24.18 11.18
C ALA A 359 -14.52 -23.55 12.55
N GLN A 360 -14.45 -24.31 13.66
CA GLN A 360 -14.76 -23.78 14.99
C GLN A 360 -13.67 -22.81 15.46
N ALA A 361 -12.40 -23.14 15.24
CA ALA A 361 -11.28 -22.24 15.52
C ALA A 361 -11.39 -20.95 14.69
N TYR A 362 -11.69 -21.07 13.39
CA TYR A 362 -11.88 -19.93 12.50
C TYR A 362 -13.02 -19.01 12.96
N MET A 363 -14.19 -19.57 13.26
CA MET A 363 -15.35 -18.80 13.73
C MET A 363 -15.06 -18.11 15.07
N GLY A 364 -14.32 -18.79 15.98
CA GLY A 364 -13.89 -18.22 17.26
C GLY A 364 -12.93 -17.04 17.07
N ALA A 365 -11.95 -17.15 16.18
CA ALA A 365 -11.01 -16.09 15.86
C ALA A 365 -11.73 -14.86 15.22
N GLN A 366 -12.67 -15.08 14.31
CA GLN A 366 -13.48 -14.02 13.72
C GLN A 366 -14.37 -13.30 14.76
N ALA A 367 -14.91 -14.03 15.74
CA ALA A 367 -15.71 -13.43 16.81
C ALA A 367 -14.85 -12.53 17.71
N ARG A 368 -13.67 -13.00 18.15
CA ARG A 368 -12.72 -12.18 18.94
C ARG A 368 -12.20 -10.96 18.16
N ARG A 369 -12.00 -11.10 16.86
CA ARG A 369 -11.68 -10.00 15.96
C ARG A 369 -12.76 -8.90 15.95
N ALA A 370 -14.03 -9.31 15.83
CA ALA A 370 -15.17 -8.39 15.87
C ALA A 370 -15.28 -7.66 17.23
N GLU A 371 -15.08 -8.39 18.35
CA GLU A 371 -15.04 -7.83 19.70
C GLU A 371 -13.90 -6.81 19.85
N GLY A 372 -12.68 -7.15 19.44
CA GLY A 372 -11.52 -6.26 19.49
C GLY A 372 -11.72 -4.99 18.64
N THR A 373 -12.36 -5.13 17.47
CA THR A 373 -12.73 -3.97 16.63
C THR A 373 -13.67 -3.02 17.37
N ALA A 374 -14.71 -3.55 18.02
CA ALA A 374 -15.67 -2.75 18.78
C ALA A 374 -15.00 -2.05 19.98
N LEU A 375 -14.09 -2.73 20.69
CA LEU A 375 -13.33 -2.15 21.80
C LEU A 375 -12.47 -0.95 21.33
N TRP A 376 -11.81 -1.03 20.19
CA TRP A 376 -11.06 0.08 19.63
C TRP A 376 -11.96 1.25 19.20
N GLU A 377 -13.11 0.98 18.56
CA GLU A 377 -14.07 2.03 18.19
C GLU A 377 -14.61 2.77 19.41
N GLU A 378 -14.97 2.05 20.48
CA GLU A 378 -15.40 2.63 21.76
C GLU A 378 -14.28 3.46 22.38
N TRP A 379 -13.04 2.94 22.39
CA TRP A 379 -11.87 3.60 22.96
C TRP A 379 -11.59 4.96 22.31
N PHE A 380 -11.64 5.06 20.99
CA PHE A 380 -11.50 6.33 20.28
C PHE A 380 -12.55 7.35 20.73
N GLY A 381 -13.82 6.93 20.79
CA GLY A 381 -14.93 7.79 21.20
C GLY A 381 -14.86 8.21 22.65
N ALA A 382 -14.59 7.26 23.57
CA ALA A 382 -14.55 7.51 25.02
C ALA A 382 -13.41 8.44 25.44
N ASN A 383 -12.27 8.42 24.72
CA ASN A 383 -11.11 9.25 25.03
C ASN A 383 -11.03 10.53 24.18
N GLY A 384 -11.96 10.74 23.23
CA GLY A 384 -11.94 11.87 22.32
C GLY A 384 -10.66 11.93 21.48
N VAL A 385 -10.18 10.76 21.02
CA VAL A 385 -8.98 10.61 20.20
C VAL A 385 -9.35 10.67 18.74
N ASP A 386 -8.69 11.54 17.98
CA ASP A 386 -8.88 11.67 16.54
C ASP A 386 -7.98 10.69 15.76
N CYS A 387 -6.77 10.43 16.28
CA CYS A 387 -5.78 9.61 15.60
C CYS A 387 -4.83 8.94 16.61
N VAL A 388 -4.41 7.71 16.32
CA VAL A 388 -3.25 7.07 16.96
C VAL A 388 -2.04 7.27 16.06
N LEU A 389 -0.89 7.60 16.63
CA LEU A 389 0.41 7.75 15.95
C LEU A 389 1.32 6.59 16.36
N GLU A 390 1.84 5.87 15.36
CA GLU A 390 2.81 4.78 15.56
C GLU A 390 3.90 4.80 14.48
N PRO A 391 5.12 4.29 14.73
CA PRO A 391 6.01 3.94 13.64
C PRO A 391 5.36 2.80 12.82
N THR A 392 5.56 2.78 11.50
CA THR A 392 4.99 1.72 10.66
C THR A 392 5.65 0.37 10.93
N LEU A 393 6.98 0.39 11.12
CA LEU A 393 7.81 -0.76 11.43
C LEU A 393 8.68 -0.44 12.65
N PRO A 394 9.04 -1.42 13.49
CA PRO A 394 10.01 -1.22 14.57
C PRO A 394 11.46 -1.15 14.09
N ILE A 395 11.72 -1.49 12.84
CA ILE A 395 13.04 -1.64 12.24
C ILE A 395 13.15 -0.88 10.92
N VAL A 396 14.38 -0.60 10.50
CA VAL A 396 14.69 -0.16 9.13
C VAL A 396 14.70 -1.37 8.17
N PRO A 397 14.64 -1.16 6.83
CA PRO A 397 14.65 -2.26 5.87
C PRO A 397 15.82 -3.22 6.05
N TYR A 398 15.55 -4.50 6.00
CA TYR A 398 16.59 -5.56 6.08
C TYR A 398 17.54 -5.51 4.89
N GLU A 399 18.73 -6.12 5.05
CA GLU A 399 19.62 -6.42 3.94
C GLU A 399 19.00 -7.48 3.01
N ARG A 400 19.11 -7.28 1.69
CA ARG A 400 18.78 -8.31 0.72
C ARG A 400 19.82 -9.42 0.78
N GLY A 401 19.38 -10.68 0.67
CA GLY A 401 20.31 -11.77 0.59
C GLY A 401 19.65 -13.14 0.82
N PRO A 402 20.37 -14.23 0.48
CA PRO A 402 19.89 -15.58 0.72
C PRO A 402 19.75 -15.82 2.23
N GLY A 403 18.58 -16.19 2.67
CA GLY A 403 18.27 -16.49 4.08
C GLY A 403 17.31 -15.54 4.73
N TYR A 404 17.04 -14.37 4.18
CA TYR A 404 16.01 -13.49 4.68
C TYR A 404 14.60 -14.10 4.53
N ASP A 405 14.37 -14.78 3.42
CA ASP A 405 13.13 -15.51 3.10
C ASP A 405 12.89 -16.76 3.98
N ARG A 406 13.85 -17.09 4.87
CA ARG A 406 13.82 -18.32 5.66
C ARG A 406 13.32 -18.10 7.09
N GLY A 407 12.03 -17.83 7.27
CA GLY A 407 11.47 -17.91 8.61
C GLY A 407 10.80 -16.67 9.16
N HIS A 408 10.59 -15.64 8.36
CA HIS A 408 9.88 -14.43 8.75
C HIS A 408 8.62 -14.17 7.92
N ALA A 409 8.10 -15.19 7.25
CA ALA A 409 6.90 -15.07 6.40
C ALA A 409 5.62 -14.87 7.23
N GLY A 410 5.53 -13.74 7.95
CA GLY A 410 4.28 -13.31 8.59
C GLY A 410 3.88 -14.08 9.87
N GLY A 411 4.84 -14.74 10.53
CA GLY A 411 4.60 -15.44 11.80
C GLY A 411 4.72 -14.56 13.04
N PRO A 412 4.34 -15.09 14.22
CA PRO A 412 4.59 -14.44 15.49
C PRO A 412 6.08 -14.12 15.65
N GLY A 413 6.38 -12.84 15.95
CA GLY A 413 7.77 -12.37 16.08
C GLY A 413 8.40 -11.82 14.80
N ASP A 414 7.69 -11.80 13.67
CA ASP A 414 8.16 -11.08 12.49
C ASP A 414 8.03 -9.56 12.73
N PRO A 415 9.14 -8.80 12.85
CA PRO A 415 9.07 -7.37 13.11
C PRO A 415 8.43 -6.59 11.96
N MET A 416 8.37 -7.14 10.73
CA MET A 416 7.69 -6.48 9.61
C MET A 416 6.19 -6.32 9.82
N ILE A 417 5.55 -7.18 10.60
CA ILE A 417 4.10 -7.12 10.86
C ILE A 417 3.74 -6.78 12.31
N ALA A 418 4.73 -6.60 13.17
CA ALA A 418 4.53 -6.39 14.62
C ALA A 418 3.59 -5.20 14.95
N LEU A 419 3.69 -4.10 14.21
CA LEU A 419 2.87 -2.91 14.41
C LEU A 419 1.73 -2.78 13.39
N THR A 420 1.79 -3.50 12.27
CA THR A 420 0.81 -3.35 11.19
C THR A 420 -0.38 -4.31 11.29
N ALA A 421 -0.18 -5.55 11.72
CA ALA A 421 -1.19 -6.61 11.66
C ALA A 421 -2.48 -6.32 12.46
N LEU A 422 -2.39 -5.64 13.61
CA LEU A 422 -3.57 -5.25 14.40
C LEU A 422 -4.58 -4.46 13.57
N TRP A 423 -4.09 -3.58 12.70
CA TRP A 423 -4.95 -2.69 11.93
C TRP A 423 -5.63 -3.37 10.73
N ASP A 424 -5.17 -4.57 10.35
CA ASP A 424 -5.89 -5.46 9.43
C ASP A 424 -6.93 -6.29 10.18
N MET A 425 -6.57 -6.77 11.38
CA MET A 425 -7.51 -7.47 12.26
C MET A 425 -8.73 -6.60 12.61
N THR A 426 -8.53 -5.31 12.88
CA THR A 426 -9.62 -4.37 13.19
C THR A 426 -10.28 -3.75 11.95
N GLY A 427 -9.64 -3.83 10.79
CA GLY A 427 -10.10 -3.19 9.55
C GLY A 427 -10.14 -1.66 9.60
N MET A 428 -9.41 -1.04 10.56
CA MET A 428 -9.33 0.42 10.70
C MET A 428 -8.45 1.04 9.59
N PRO A 429 -8.77 2.23 9.10
CA PRO A 429 -7.96 2.91 8.09
C PRO A 429 -6.63 3.36 8.67
N VAL A 430 -5.58 3.25 7.85
CA VAL A 430 -4.23 3.69 8.19
C VAL A 430 -3.64 4.49 7.03
N ALA A 431 -3.11 5.67 7.31
CA ALA A 431 -2.26 6.41 6.40
C ALA A 431 -0.80 6.25 6.83
N THR A 432 0.07 5.88 5.89
CA THR A 432 1.51 5.83 6.12
C THR A 432 2.19 6.95 5.37
N ILE A 433 3.02 7.71 6.07
CA ILE A 433 3.83 8.80 5.52
C ILE A 433 5.31 8.57 5.82
N PRO A 434 6.23 8.92 4.93
CA PRO A 434 7.66 8.81 5.22
C PRO A 434 8.09 9.88 6.23
N ALA A 435 8.73 9.47 7.32
CA ALA A 435 9.49 10.37 8.21
C ALA A 435 10.93 10.54 7.71
N GLN A 436 11.47 9.46 7.16
CA GLN A 436 12.75 9.40 6.47
C GLN A 436 12.62 8.46 5.26
N TRP A 437 13.70 8.28 4.48
CA TRP A 437 13.65 7.43 3.29
C TRP A 437 13.40 5.93 3.61
N ASN A 438 13.68 5.51 4.84
CA ASN A 438 13.65 4.13 5.33
C ASN A 438 12.81 3.96 6.61
N VAL A 439 12.11 5.01 7.04
CA VAL A 439 11.23 4.99 8.22
C VAL A 439 9.89 5.63 7.89
N GLY A 440 8.84 4.86 8.05
CA GLY A 440 7.45 5.31 7.91
C GLY A 440 6.80 5.56 9.26
N ILE A 441 5.87 6.51 9.28
CA ILE A 441 4.95 6.78 10.39
C ILE A 441 3.55 6.45 9.94
N SER A 442 2.83 5.71 10.76
CA SER A 442 1.43 5.34 10.59
C SER A 442 0.52 6.20 11.45
N LEU A 443 -0.52 6.69 10.83
CA LEU A 443 -1.64 7.39 11.44
C LEU A 443 -2.85 6.47 11.34
N ILE A 444 -3.57 6.24 12.43
CA ILE A 444 -4.69 5.32 12.51
C ILE A 444 -5.93 6.06 13.02
N ALA A 445 -7.08 5.87 12.40
CA ALA A 445 -8.34 6.47 12.81
C ALA A 445 -9.44 5.41 12.94
N PRO A 446 -10.58 5.75 13.57
CA PRO A 446 -11.76 4.90 13.56
C PRO A 446 -12.22 4.56 12.14
N ARG A 447 -12.90 3.45 11.98
CA ARG A 447 -13.44 3.02 10.69
C ARG A 447 -14.33 4.10 10.07
N GLY A 448 -14.10 4.37 8.79
CA GLY A 448 -14.83 5.40 8.03
C GLY A 448 -14.31 6.83 8.18
N ARG A 449 -13.25 7.06 8.96
CA ARG A 449 -12.68 8.40 9.19
C ARG A 449 -11.44 8.68 8.33
N GLU A 450 -11.43 8.17 7.10
CA GLU A 450 -10.32 8.36 6.16
C GLU A 450 -10.05 9.85 5.90
N ALA A 451 -11.07 10.68 5.78
CA ALA A 451 -10.91 12.09 5.45
C ALA A 451 -10.13 12.87 6.52
N GLU A 452 -10.44 12.64 7.80
CA GLU A 452 -9.73 13.24 8.92
C GLU A 452 -8.29 12.73 9.03
N LEU A 453 -8.13 11.41 8.91
CA LEU A 453 -6.85 10.73 8.93
C LEU A 453 -5.89 11.29 7.87
N ILE A 454 -6.37 11.36 6.63
CA ILE A 454 -5.61 11.86 5.48
C ILE A 454 -5.27 13.34 5.68
N ARG A 455 -6.18 14.13 6.22
CA ARG A 455 -5.95 15.55 6.51
C ARG A 455 -4.80 15.74 7.48
N ILE A 456 -4.79 15.00 8.60
CA ILE A 456 -3.69 15.03 9.57
C ILE A 456 -2.36 14.66 8.90
N GLY A 457 -2.36 13.61 8.10
CA GLY A 457 -1.17 13.14 7.41
C GLY A 457 -0.63 14.13 6.36
N ILE A 458 -1.51 14.80 5.59
CA ILE A 458 -1.11 15.83 4.64
C ILE A 458 -0.53 17.04 5.38
N ASP A 459 -1.16 17.48 6.48
CA ASP A 459 -0.65 18.59 7.29
C ASP A 459 0.75 18.28 7.85
N LEU A 460 0.98 17.06 8.34
CA LEU A 460 2.29 16.61 8.81
C LEU A 460 3.33 16.57 7.68
N GLN A 461 2.98 16.05 6.51
CA GLN A 461 3.90 15.99 5.35
C GLN A 461 4.32 17.38 4.86
N GLU A 462 3.38 18.30 4.72
CA GLU A 462 3.64 19.62 4.16
C GLU A 462 4.40 20.54 5.12
N HIS A 463 4.15 20.42 6.43
CA HIS A 463 4.70 21.32 7.42
C HIS A 463 5.96 20.81 8.12
N SER A 464 6.15 19.49 8.24
CA SER A 464 7.22 18.92 9.08
C SER A 464 7.90 17.68 8.50
N LEU A 465 7.15 16.71 7.98
CA LEU A 465 7.66 15.42 7.51
C LEU A 465 7.66 15.36 5.97
N ARG A 466 8.46 16.24 5.36
CA ARG A 466 8.52 16.29 3.89
C ARG A 466 9.04 14.98 3.30
N PRO A 467 8.42 14.48 2.21
CA PRO A 467 8.96 13.33 1.50
C PRO A 467 10.43 13.56 1.15
N PRO A 468 11.27 12.51 1.19
CA PRO A 468 12.67 12.66 0.83
C PRO A 468 12.80 13.25 -0.58
N THR A 469 13.43 14.44 -0.67
CA THR A 469 13.78 15.03 -1.96
C THR A 469 14.78 14.15 -2.66
N SER A 470 14.59 13.94 -3.96
CA SER A 470 15.39 13.03 -4.74
C SER A 470 16.85 13.49 -4.90
N ASP A 471 17.79 12.72 -4.37
CA ASP A 471 19.01 12.39 -5.09
C ASP A 471 19.02 10.87 -5.30
N LEU A 472 18.16 10.41 -6.23
CA LEU A 472 18.26 9.08 -6.81
C LEU A 472 19.35 9.08 -7.90
N ARG A 473 20.55 9.49 -7.56
CA ARG A 473 21.72 8.98 -8.28
C ARG A 473 22.06 7.66 -7.59
N PRO A 474 22.04 6.51 -8.30
CA PRO A 474 22.71 5.33 -7.79
C PRO A 474 24.10 5.82 -7.41
N THR A 475 24.46 5.68 -6.14
CA THR A 475 25.86 5.79 -5.74
C THR A 475 26.58 4.80 -6.63
N GLN A 476 27.35 5.32 -7.59
CA GLN A 476 28.25 4.49 -8.39
C GLN A 476 29.16 3.80 -7.38
N VAL A 477 28.97 2.49 -7.23
CA VAL A 477 29.92 1.59 -6.59
C VAL A 477 31.03 1.28 -7.59
#